data_457b9191c969ab138bd34d8ca47c3eb5
#
_entry.id   457b9191c969ab138bd34d8ca47c3eb5
#
_cell.length_a   1.000
_cell.length_b   1.000
_cell.length_c   1.000
_cell.angle_alpha   90.00
_cell.angle_beta   90.00
_cell.angle_gamma   90.00
#
_symmetry.space_group_name_H-M   'P 1'
#
loop_
_entity.id
_entity.type
_entity.pdbx_description
1 polymer ?
#
loop_
_entity_poly.entity_id
_entity_poly.type
_entity_poly.pdbx_seq_one_letter_code
_entity_poly.pdbx_strand_id
1 'polypeptide(L)'
;MFLNTTFVYMKGIVIKSTGKNYLVKLDNGIVFESILKGKFRIAGIKSTNPVVVGDKVEISKIKEKWVITELYTRKNYILRKSVNLSKQTHIIAANIDQAILMITLASPFTTTSFIDRFLVAANAYDVDVILLFNKMDIIDDDAKKELELRKIYYQKIGYKCLKMSIVKDSMSDIKKIIKGKVNMIAGHSGVGKSTLINKLQPNLNILTQPISVVHNQGQHTTTFSQLYDLEFGGSIIDTPGIKGFGLVSIEKNNIGNYFKEFFNLKSI
;
A
#
# COMPACT_ATOMS: atom_id res chain seq x y z
N MET A 1 10.89 31.87 37.74
CA MET A 1 9.97 30.75 37.95
C MET A 1 9.94 29.95 36.64
N PHE A 2 10.75 28.90 36.54
CA PHE A 2 10.76 28.05 35.35
C PHE A 2 9.54 27.11 35.46
N LEU A 3 8.55 27.35 34.64
CA LEU A 3 7.46 26.40 34.45
C LEU A 3 8.06 25.11 33.90
N ASN A 4 8.13 24.07 34.73
CA ASN A 4 8.41 22.71 34.30
C ASN A 4 7.28 22.27 33.37
N THR A 5 7.41 22.55 32.09
CA THR A 5 6.49 22.04 31.07
C THR A 5 6.86 20.57 30.89
N THR A 6 6.19 19.70 31.60
CA THR A 6 6.30 18.25 31.39
C THR A 6 5.78 17.96 29.99
N PHE A 7 6.70 17.75 29.04
CA PHE A 7 6.30 17.32 27.71
C PHE A 7 5.77 15.88 27.81
N VAL A 8 4.50 15.70 27.55
CA VAL A 8 3.90 14.37 27.44
C VAL A 8 4.18 13.87 26.02
N TYR A 9 5.05 12.88 25.91
CA TYR A 9 5.33 12.18 24.66
C TYR A 9 4.43 10.97 24.52
N MET A 10 3.81 10.80 23.36
CA MET A 10 2.91 9.69 23.08
C MET A 10 3.29 9.02 21.78
N LYS A 11 3.31 7.69 21.79
CA LYS A 11 3.59 6.88 20.60
C LYS A 11 2.32 6.59 19.83
N GLY A 12 2.42 6.57 18.50
CA GLY A 12 1.30 6.26 17.65
C GLY A 12 1.71 5.89 16.23
N ILE A 13 0.71 5.57 15.43
CA ILE A 13 0.88 5.21 14.01
C ILE A 13 0.19 6.28 13.17
N VAL A 14 0.85 6.72 12.10
CA VAL A 14 0.28 7.63 11.11
C VAL A 14 -0.77 6.87 10.29
N ILE A 15 -2.03 7.25 10.44
CA ILE A 15 -3.13 6.62 9.71
C ILE A 15 -3.57 7.41 8.46
N LYS A 16 -3.21 8.70 8.37
CA LYS A 16 -3.45 9.52 7.18
C LYS A 16 -2.40 10.60 7.05
N SER A 17 -1.97 10.88 5.81
CA SER A 17 -1.03 11.97 5.50
C SER A 17 -1.56 12.77 4.32
N THR A 18 -1.70 14.08 4.48
CA THR A 18 -2.07 15.03 3.41
C THR A 18 -0.89 15.90 2.98
N GLY A 19 0.32 15.57 3.48
CA GLY A 19 1.55 16.31 3.23
C GLY A 19 1.81 17.46 4.20
N LYS A 20 0.78 18.09 4.75
CA LYS A 20 0.89 19.14 5.78
C LYS A 20 0.38 18.66 7.14
N ASN A 21 -0.73 17.94 7.15
CA ASN A 21 -1.38 17.42 8.35
C ASN A 21 -1.35 15.90 8.34
N TYR A 22 -1.21 15.33 9.53
CA TYR A 22 -1.13 13.90 9.80
C TYR A 22 -2.17 13.53 10.84
N LEU A 23 -2.91 12.45 10.60
CA LEU A 23 -3.70 11.82 11.64
C LEU A 23 -2.84 10.72 12.28
N VAL A 24 -2.59 10.84 13.56
CA VAL A 24 -1.81 9.88 14.35
C VAL A 24 -2.74 9.18 15.33
N LYS A 25 -2.84 7.87 15.22
CA LYS A 25 -3.61 7.02 16.13
C LYS A 25 -2.70 6.44 17.20
N LEU A 26 -3.04 6.65 18.47
CA LEU A 26 -2.36 6.03 19.60
C LEU A 26 -2.84 4.59 19.84
N ASP A 27 -2.11 3.84 20.68
CA ASP A 27 -2.44 2.45 21.02
C ASP A 27 -3.81 2.31 21.72
N ASN A 28 -4.27 3.35 22.42
CA ASN A 28 -5.59 3.41 23.03
C ASN A 28 -6.72 3.78 22.06
N GLY A 29 -6.42 3.92 20.76
CA GLY A 29 -7.36 4.25 19.70
C GLY A 29 -7.65 5.74 19.52
N ILE A 30 -7.17 6.63 20.39
CA ILE A 30 -7.35 8.08 20.27
C ILE A 30 -6.56 8.58 19.05
N VAL A 31 -7.19 9.45 18.24
CA VAL A 31 -6.59 10.03 17.05
C VAL A 31 -6.33 11.51 17.27
N PHE A 32 -5.10 11.94 16.95
CA PHE A 32 -4.70 13.33 17.00
C PHE A 32 -4.34 13.86 15.62
N GLU A 33 -4.87 15.04 15.29
CA GLU A 33 -4.38 15.80 14.15
C GLU A 33 -3.05 16.44 14.54
N SER A 34 -2.00 16.14 13.77
CA SER A 34 -0.63 16.51 14.08
C SER A 34 0.05 17.15 12.89
N ILE A 35 1.05 17.99 13.15
CA ILE A 35 1.93 18.60 12.17
C ILE A 35 3.38 18.15 12.39
N LEU A 36 4.24 18.33 11.38
CA LEU A 36 5.67 18.08 11.56
C LEU A 36 6.38 19.24 12.27
N LYS A 37 7.35 18.93 13.11
CA LYS A 37 8.29 19.92 13.65
C LYS A 37 9.16 20.49 12.51
N GLY A 38 9.31 21.84 12.44
CA GLY A 38 9.79 22.60 11.29
C GLY A 38 11.13 22.22 10.63
N LYS A 39 11.99 21.39 11.26
CA LYS A 39 13.25 20.87 10.69
C LYS A 39 13.31 19.35 10.71
N PHE A 40 12.21 18.69 10.34
CA PHE A 40 12.18 17.24 10.30
C PHE A 40 12.89 16.75 9.02
N ARG A 41 14.19 16.45 9.14
CA ARG A 41 14.99 15.83 8.06
C ARG A 41 15.25 14.39 8.43
N ILE A 42 14.71 13.47 7.64
CA ILE A 42 15.09 12.05 7.73
C ILE A 42 16.43 11.92 6.99
N ALA A 43 17.47 11.52 7.73
CA ALA A 43 18.79 11.27 7.13
C ALA A 43 18.66 10.23 6.02
N GLY A 44 19.08 10.55 4.80
CA GLY A 44 19.25 9.62 3.69
C GLY A 44 18.08 9.47 2.73
N ILE A 45 16.85 9.92 3.05
CA ILE A 45 15.70 9.80 2.14
C ILE A 45 15.35 11.15 1.51
N LYS A 46 15.67 11.32 0.23
CA LYS A 46 15.23 12.47 -0.59
C LYS A 46 13.75 12.28 -1.00
N SER A 47 12.84 12.29 -0.04
CA SER A 47 11.40 12.18 -0.29
C SER A 47 10.69 13.51 -0.09
N THR A 48 9.66 13.75 -0.89
CA THR A 48 8.77 14.92 -0.73
C THR A 48 7.92 14.85 0.53
N ASN A 49 7.67 13.64 1.04
CA ASN A 49 6.93 13.38 2.27
C ASN A 49 7.83 12.62 3.26
N PRO A 50 8.34 13.29 4.29
CA PRO A 50 9.20 12.63 5.28
C PRO A 50 8.44 11.62 6.14
N VAL A 51 7.16 11.84 6.40
CA VAL A 51 6.29 10.95 7.19
C VAL A 51 5.13 10.50 6.33
N VAL A 52 4.82 9.19 6.38
CA VAL A 52 3.80 8.55 5.53
C VAL A 52 2.90 7.63 6.36
N VAL A 53 1.84 7.15 5.73
CA VAL A 53 0.92 6.18 6.36
C VAL A 53 1.65 4.90 6.73
N GLY A 54 1.39 4.41 7.94
CA GLY A 54 2.07 3.25 8.53
C GLY A 54 3.32 3.59 9.35
N ASP A 55 3.81 4.84 9.31
CA ASP A 55 4.95 5.25 10.14
C ASP A 55 4.60 5.21 11.62
N LYS A 56 5.51 4.67 12.41
CA LYS A 56 5.50 4.78 13.87
C LYS A 56 6.17 6.08 14.26
N VAL A 57 5.49 6.89 15.05
CA VAL A 57 5.93 8.23 15.40
C VAL A 57 5.72 8.51 16.88
N GLU A 58 6.45 9.51 17.38
CA GLU A 58 6.18 10.13 18.66
C GLU A 58 5.57 11.51 18.43
N ILE A 59 4.52 11.82 19.20
CA ILE A 59 3.89 13.13 19.20
C ILE A 59 3.96 13.78 20.58
N SER A 60 4.03 15.11 20.62
CA SER A 60 3.89 15.88 21.85
C SER A 60 3.05 17.14 21.61
N LYS A 61 2.42 17.63 22.66
CA LYS A 61 1.68 18.89 22.60
C LYS A 61 2.65 20.05 22.80
N ILE A 62 2.83 20.88 21.75
CA ILE A 62 3.65 22.09 21.79
C ILE A 62 2.72 23.27 21.59
N LYS A 63 2.60 24.13 22.61
CA LYS A 63 1.54 25.14 22.68
C LYS A 63 0.17 24.44 22.55
N GLU A 64 -0.66 24.83 21.60
CA GLU A 64 -2.00 24.25 21.39
C GLU A 64 -2.04 23.21 20.26
N LYS A 65 -0.87 22.81 19.70
CA LYS A 65 -0.80 21.90 18.53
C LYS A 65 -0.10 20.60 18.89
N TRP A 66 -0.60 19.48 18.33
CA TRP A 66 0.11 18.21 18.35
C TRP A 66 1.17 18.21 17.26
N VAL A 67 2.37 17.81 17.63
CA VAL A 67 3.54 17.86 16.76
C VAL A 67 4.23 16.51 16.75
N ILE A 68 4.51 15.99 15.57
CA ILE A 68 5.37 14.83 15.40
C ILE A 68 6.81 15.26 15.72
N THR A 69 7.37 14.68 16.77
CA THR A 69 8.71 15.01 17.29
C THR A 69 9.75 14.00 16.88
N GLU A 70 9.35 12.73 16.66
CA GLU A 70 10.23 11.65 16.26
C GLU A 70 9.57 10.71 15.26
N LEU A 71 10.36 10.17 14.34
CA LEU A 71 10.00 9.09 13.44
C LEU A 71 10.87 7.87 13.76
N TYR A 72 10.23 6.76 14.10
CA TYR A 72 10.94 5.51 14.37
C TYR A 72 11.43 4.85 13.08
N THR A 73 12.49 4.03 13.20
CA THR A 73 13.03 3.27 12.08
C THR A 73 11.96 2.41 11.43
N ARG A 74 11.83 2.55 10.11
CA ARG A 74 10.91 1.74 9.31
C ARG A 74 11.42 0.31 9.16
N LYS A 75 10.54 -0.67 9.31
CA LYS A 75 10.79 -2.06 8.94
C LYS A 75 11.02 -2.18 7.43
N ASN A 76 10.12 -1.58 6.67
CA ASN A 76 10.12 -1.53 5.22
C ASN A 76 9.22 -0.38 4.71
N TYR A 77 9.21 -0.18 3.40
CA TYR A 77 8.35 0.82 2.75
C TYR A 77 8.21 0.52 1.26
N ILE A 78 7.23 1.12 0.59
CA ILE A 78 7.09 1.05 -0.87
C ILE A 78 7.21 2.44 -1.48
N LEU A 79 8.05 2.54 -2.51
CA LEU A 79 8.29 3.77 -3.28
C LEU A 79 7.55 3.77 -4.60
N ARG A 80 7.18 4.97 -5.06
CA ARG A 80 6.85 5.22 -6.46
C ARG A 80 7.63 6.44 -6.98
N LYS A 81 7.82 6.50 -8.29
CA LYS A 81 8.36 7.71 -8.94
C LYS A 81 7.33 8.84 -8.85
N SER A 82 7.77 10.03 -8.49
CA SER A 82 6.90 11.21 -8.52
C SER A 82 6.51 11.52 -9.97
N VAL A 83 5.22 11.76 -10.23
CA VAL A 83 4.72 12.09 -11.57
C VAL A 83 5.19 13.48 -12.01
N ASN A 84 5.33 14.40 -11.06
CA ASN A 84 5.59 15.82 -11.34
C ASN A 84 7.06 16.25 -11.17
N LEU A 85 7.89 15.42 -10.54
CA LEU A 85 9.27 15.75 -10.21
C LEU A 85 10.17 14.56 -10.54
N SER A 86 10.77 14.55 -11.71
CA SER A 86 11.53 13.42 -12.28
C SER A 86 12.68 12.86 -11.41
N LYS A 87 13.12 13.62 -10.40
CA LYS A 87 14.22 13.24 -9.48
C LYS A 87 13.77 12.93 -8.04
N GLN A 88 12.47 13.06 -7.73
CA GLN A 88 11.99 12.85 -6.36
C GLN A 88 11.21 11.55 -6.25
N THR A 89 11.47 10.82 -5.18
CA THR A 89 10.76 9.61 -4.82
C THR A 89 9.62 9.93 -3.86
N HIS A 90 8.54 9.16 -3.94
CA HIS A 90 7.41 9.29 -3.04
C HIS A 90 7.17 7.96 -2.33
N ILE A 91 7.32 7.94 -1.02
CA ILE A 91 6.95 6.76 -0.23
C ILE A 91 5.43 6.71 -0.16
N ILE A 92 4.86 5.56 -0.52
CA ILE A 92 3.41 5.35 -0.54
C ILE A 92 2.91 4.93 0.83
N ALA A 93 3.62 3.99 1.47
CA ALA A 93 3.31 3.44 2.78
C ALA A 93 4.57 2.82 3.39
N ALA A 94 4.57 2.67 4.71
CA ALA A 94 5.68 2.09 5.49
C ALA A 94 5.18 1.05 6.50
N ASN A 95 6.10 0.24 7.03
CA ASN A 95 5.84 -0.79 8.06
C ASN A 95 4.74 -1.78 7.66
N ILE A 96 4.82 -2.27 6.42
CA ILE A 96 3.84 -3.15 5.78
C ILE A 96 4.24 -4.61 6.07
N ASP A 97 3.29 -5.46 6.46
CA ASP A 97 3.56 -6.91 6.60
C ASP A 97 3.41 -7.62 5.27
N GLN A 98 2.46 -7.21 4.44
CA GLN A 98 2.27 -7.75 3.09
C GLN A 98 1.51 -6.78 2.19
N ALA A 99 1.75 -6.85 0.88
CA ALA A 99 0.98 -6.15 -0.14
C ALA A 99 0.05 -7.12 -0.88
N ILE A 100 -1.19 -6.70 -1.11
CA ILE A 100 -2.13 -7.43 -1.95
C ILE A 100 -2.22 -6.69 -3.26
N LEU A 101 -1.62 -7.25 -4.30
CA LEU A 101 -1.68 -6.72 -5.65
C LEU A 101 -2.93 -7.25 -6.34
N MET A 102 -3.90 -6.37 -6.55
CA MET A 102 -5.13 -6.69 -7.26
C MET A 102 -4.93 -6.62 -8.76
N ILE A 103 -5.28 -7.70 -9.44
CA ILE A 103 -5.07 -7.97 -10.86
C ILE A 103 -6.42 -8.27 -11.50
N THR A 104 -6.66 -7.76 -12.70
CA THR A 104 -7.81 -8.13 -13.53
C THR A 104 -7.36 -8.42 -14.96
N LEU A 105 -7.95 -9.44 -15.57
CA LEU A 105 -7.85 -9.75 -17.00
C LEU A 105 -9.05 -9.22 -17.81
N ALA A 106 -9.96 -8.55 -17.10
CA ALA A 106 -11.05 -7.76 -17.66
C ALA A 106 -10.69 -6.27 -17.68
N SER A 107 -11.67 -5.39 -17.69
CA SER A 107 -11.49 -3.95 -17.60
C SER A 107 -11.37 -3.49 -16.14
N PRO A 108 -10.27 -2.78 -15.78
CA PRO A 108 -9.07 -2.47 -16.58
C PRO A 108 -8.13 -3.67 -16.67
N PHE A 109 -7.51 -3.89 -17.82
CA PHE A 109 -6.57 -4.99 -18.00
C PHE A 109 -5.24 -4.73 -17.29
N THR A 110 -4.74 -5.71 -16.54
CA THR A 110 -3.45 -5.65 -15.86
C THR A 110 -2.40 -6.43 -16.63
N THR A 111 -1.37 -5.75 -17.12
CA THR A 111 -0.28 -6.35 -17.88
C THR A 111 0.69 -7.12 -16.98
N THR A 112 1.35 -8.16 -17.49
CA THR A 112 2.42 -8.89 -16.79
C THR A 112 3.56 -7.96 -16.41
N SER A 113 3.99 -7.06 -17.29
CA SER A 113 5.05 -6.11 -16.97
C SER A 113 4.70 -5.12 -15.84
N PHE A 114 3.42 -4.88 -15.57
CA PHE A 114 3.02 -4.13 -14.38
C PHE A 114 3.16 -4.98 -13.12
N ILE A 115 2.73 -6.25 -13.19
CA ILE A 115 2.86 -7.20 -12.08
C ILE A 115 4.34 -7.36 -11.73
N ASP A 116 5.20 -7.68 -12.72
CA ASP A 116 6.62 -7.93 -12.51
C ASP A 116 7.34 -6.72 -11.92
N ARG A 117 7.07 -5.51 -12.41
CA ARG A 117 7.64 -4.28 -11.84
C ARG A 117 7.21 -4.07 -10.39
N PHE A 118 5.96 -4.38 -10.06
CA PHE A 118 5.49 -4.29 -8.69
C PHE A 118 6.20 -5.31 -7.79
N LEU A 119 6.32 -6.55 -8.24
CA LEU A 119 7.00 -7.61 -7.50
C LEU A 119 8.47 -7.30 -7.25
N VAL A 120 9.20 -6.84 -8.27
CA VAL A 120 10.59 -6.40 -8.13
C VAL A 120 10.73 -5.26 -7.11
N ALA A 121 9.86 -4.26 -7.17
CA ALA A 121 9.90 -3.16 -6.22
C ALA A 121 9.56 -3.61 -4.80
N ALA A 122 8.57 -4.48 -4.62
CA ALA A 122 8.20 -5.01 -3.32
C ALA A 122 9.35 -5.85 -2.72
N ASN A 123 9.97 -6.73 -3.52
CA ASN A 123 11.12 -7.52 -3.10
C ASN A 123 12.33 -6.64 -2.73
N ALA A 124 12.56 -5.54 -3.47
CA ALA A 124 13.65 -4.60 -3.17
C ALA A 124 13.50 -3.88 -1.83
N TYR A 125 12.28 -3.81 -1.31
CA TYR A 125 11.95 -3.16 -0.03
C TYR A 125 11.45 -4.14 1.03
N ASP A 126 11.69 -5.43 0.81
CA ASP A 126 11.35 -6.51 1.76
C ASP A 126 9.87 -6.53 2.15
N VAL A 127 9.00 -6.47 1.15
CA VAL A 127 7.54 -6.55 1.31
C VAL A 127 7.00 -7.79 0.60
N ASP A 128 6.42 -8.70 1.35
CA ASP A 128 5.73 -9.87 0.79
C ASP A 128 4.54 -9.47 -0.06
N VAL A 129 4.34 -10.18 -1.19
CA VAL A 129 3.24 -9.90 -2.12
C VAL A 129 2.32 -11.10 -2.30
N ILE A 130 1.02 -10.83 -2.23
CA ILE A 130 -0.04 -11.74 -2.63
C ILE A 130 -0.68 -11.21 -3.90
N LEU A 131 -0.80 -12.05 -4.92
CA LEU A 131 -1.47 -11.74 -6.17
C LEU A 131 -2.94 -12.13 -6.07
N LEU A 132 -3.85 -11.15 -6.14
CA LEU A 132 -5.28 -11.34 -6.08
C LEU A 132 -5.91 -11.08 -7.46
N PHE A 133 -6.21 -12.14 -8.19
CA PHE A 133 -6.93 -12.08 -9.46
C PHE A 133 -8.42 -11.88 -9.20
N ASN A 134 -8.91 -10.69 -9.51
CA ASN A 134 -10.29 -10.28 -9.24
C ASN A 134 -11.15 -10.28 -10.53
N LYS A 135 -12.46 -10.13 -10.35
CA LYS A 135 -13.47 -10.04 -11.41
C LYS A 135 -13.65 -11.36 -12.20
N MET A 136 -13.53 -12.48 -11.50
CA MET A 136 -13.76 -13.82 -12.09
C MET A 136 -15.16 -14.00 -12.69
N ASP A 137 -16.10 -13.15 -12.31
CA ASP A 137 -17.49 -13.18 -12.73
C ASP A 137 -17.76 -12.60 -14.12
N ILE A 138 -16.81 -11.85 -14.68
CA ILE A 138 -16.99 -11.12 -15.95
C ILE A 138 -15.92 -11.43 -17.00
N ILE A 139 -15.01 -12.36 -16.75
CA ILE A 139 -14.01 -12.79 -17.72
C ILE A 139 -14.55 -13.93 -18.59
N ASP A 140 -14.21 -13.91 -19.87
CA ASP A 140 -14.51 -14.99 -20.83
C ASP A 140 -13.58 -16.21 -20.63
N ASP A 141 -13.79 -17.25 -21.42
CA ASP A 141 -13.07 -18.50 -21.26
C ASP A 141 -11.60 -18.40 -21.69
N ASP A 142 -11.26 -17.53 -22.62
CA ASP A 142 -9.86 -17.32 -23.02
C ASP A 142 -9.09 -16.54 -21.95
N ALA A 143 -9.70 -15.51 -21.36
CA ALA A 143 -9.15 -14.82 -20.21
C ALA A 143 -9.02 -15.74 -18.98
N LYS A 144 -9.93 -16.70 -18.78
CA LYS A 144 -9.79 -17.73 -17.73
C LYS A 144 -8.58 -18.64 -17.96
N LYS A 145 -8.35 -19.10 -19.19
CA LYS A 145 -7.17 -19.89 -19.54
C LYS A 145 -5.87 -19.10 -19.29
N GLU A 146 -5.82 -17.88 -19.76
CA GLU A 146 -4.67 -16.98 -19.52
C GLU A 146 -4.43 -16.76 -18.02
N LEU A 147 -5.48 -16.54 -17.24
CA LEU A 147 -5.38 -16.37 -15.79
C LEU A 147 -4.77 -17.61 -15.12
N GLU A 148 -5.23 -18.81 -15.46
CA GLU A 148 -4.68 -20.04 -14.87
C GLU A 148 -3.18 -20.21 -15.24
N LEU A 149 -2.77 -19.90 -16.48
CA LEU A 149 -1.36 -19.91 -16.87
C LEU A 149 -0.53 -18.92 -16.04
N ARG A 150 -0.99 -17.67 -15.91
CA ARG A 150 -0.31 -16.65 -15.08
C ARG A 150 -0.23 -17.07 -13.62
N LYS A 151 -1.32 -17.59 -13.07
CA LYS A 151 -1.38 -18.07 -11.69
C LYS A 151 -0.37 -19.18 -11.43
N ILE A 152 -0.33 -20.20 -12.31
CA ILE A 152 0.63 -21.31 -12.22
C ILE A 152 2.06 -20.78 -12.32
N TYR A 153 2.33 -19.86 -13.23
CA TYR A 153 3.65 -19.23 -13.39
C TYR A 153 4.10 -18.54 -12.09
N TYR A 154 3.30 -17.62 -11.56
CA TYR A 154 3.67 -16.90 -10.33
C TYR A 154 3.70 -17.80 -9.09
N GLN A 155 2.88 -18.84 -9.01
CA GLN A 155 2.95 -19.82 -7.94
C GLN A 155 4.26 -20.63 -7.97
N LYS A 156 4.72 -21.03 -9.17
CA LYS A 156 6.04 -21.72 -9.35
C LYS A 156 7.21 -20.83 -8.90
N ILE A 157 7.11 -19.52 -9.09
CA ILE A 157 8.10 -18.55 -8.60
C ILE A 157 8.05 -18.39 -7.08
N GLY A 158 6.96 -18.85 -6.42
CA GLY A 158 6.80 -18.77 -4.97
C GLY A 158 5.89 -17.63 -4.48
N TYR A 159 5.07 -17.04 -5.35
CA TYR A 159 4.07 -16.08 -4.92
C TYR A 159 2.73 -16.75 -4.58
N LYS A 160 2.10 -16.28 -3.51
CA LYS A 160 0.73 -16.70 -3.19
C LYS A 160 -0.24 -16.04 -4.15
N CYS A 161 -1.05 -16.85 -4.83
CA CYS A 161 -2.04 -16.40 -5.80
C CYS A 161 -3.44 -16.82 -5.35
N LEU A 162 -4.36 -15.86 -5.37
CA LEU A 162 -5.79 -16.07 -5.11
C LEU A 162 -6.57 -15.64 -6.35
N LYS A 163 -7.71 -16.29 -6.59
CA LYS A 163 -8.69 -15.87 -7.59
C LYS A 163 -10.05 -15.73 -6.95
N MET A 164 -10.76 -14.67 -7.26
CA MET A 164 -12.08 -14.41 -6.71
C MET A 164 -12.89 -13.40 -7.53
N SER A 165 -14.18 -13.40 -7.30
CA SER A 165 -15.05 -12.28 -7.60
C SER A 165 -15.43 -11.58 -6.31
N ILE A 166 -14.85 -10.40 -6.05
CA ILE A 166 -15.16 -9.67 -4.82
C ILE A 166 -16.67 -9.42 -4.67
N VAL A 167 -17.41 -9.28 -5.76
CA VAL A 167 -18.85 -9.02 -5.71
C VAL A 167 -19.67 -10.26 -5.40
N LYS A 168 -19.23 -11.45 -5.82
CA LYS A 168 -19.98 -12.72 -5.71
C LYS A 168 -19.48 -13.62 -4.59
N ASP A 169 -18.16 -13.69 -4.36
CA ASP A 169 -17.57 -14.67 -3.48
C ASP A 169 -17.60 -14.26 -2.00
N SER A 170 -17.49 -15.25 -1.12
CA SER A 170 -17.27 -15.03 0.30
C SER A 170 -15.90 -14.41 0.57
N MET A 171 -15.86 -13.52 1.57
CA MET A 171 -14.60 -12.88 2.01
C MET A 171 -13.81 -13.74 3.01
N SER A 172 -14.23 -14.99 3.29
CA SER A 172 -13.64 -15.82 4.36
C SER A 172 -12.13 -16.06 4.15
N ASP A 173 -11.72 -16.39 2.94
CA ASP A 173 -10.32 -16.75 2.66
C ASP A 173 -9.40 -15.52 2.66
N ILE A 174 -9.84 -14.41 2.08
CA ILE A 174 -9.06 -13.18 2.14
C ILE A 174 -8.97 -12.66 3.57
N LYS A 175 -10.06 -12.74 4.38
CA LYS A 175 -10.05 -12.37 5.80
C LYS A 175 -9.01 -13.16 6.60
N LYS A 176 -8.90 -14.48 6.39
CA LYS A 176 -7.86 -15.32 7.05
C LYS A 176 -6.45 -14.85 6.73
N ILE A 177 -6.22 -14.44 5.48
CA ILE A 177 -4.89 -14.02 4.99
C ILE A 177 -4.46 -12.68 5.55
N ILE A 178 -5.40 -11.74 5.71
CA ILE A 178 -5.11 -10.36 6.11
C ILE A 178 -5.22 -10.13 7.62
N LYS A 179 -5.85 -11.05 8.35
CA LYS A 179 -6.05 -10.94 9.79
C LYS A 179 -4.74 -10.78 10.55
N GLY A 180 -4.69 -9.81 11.47
CA GLY A 180 -3.55 -9.56 12.36
C GLY A 180 -2.34 -8.93 11.68
N LYS A 181 -2.45 -8.49 10.42
CA LYS A 181 -1.36 -7.91 9.63
C LYS A 181 -1.68 -6.49 9.18
N VAL A 182 -0.63 -5.73 8.86
CA VAL A 182 -0.71 -4.46 8.14
C VAL A 182 -0.65 -4.76 6.64
N ASN A 183 -1.76 -4.62 5.95
CA ASN A 183 -1.92 -5.01 4.56
C ASN A 183 -2.00 -3.77 3.66
N MET A 184 -1.14 -3.65 2.66
CA MET A 184 -1.27 -2.62 1.63
C MET A 184 -2.08 -3.15 0.45
N ILE A 185 -3.13 -2.44 0.04
CA ILE A 185 -3.90 -2.80 -1.16
C ILE A 185 -3.38 -1.98 -2.33
N ALA A 186 -2.91 -2.66 -3.38
CA ALA A 186 -2.33 -2.06 -4.57
C ALA A 186 -3.03 -2.57 -5.85
N GLY A 187 -2.89 -1.82 -6.93
CA GLY A 187 -3.44 -2.16 -8.25
C GLY A 187 -3.94 -0.93 -9.01
N HIS A 188 -4.31 -1.12 -10.27
CA HIS A 188 -4.83 -0.06 -11.13
C HIS A 188 -6.13 0.55 -10.55
N SER A 189 -6.46 1.76 -11.01
CA SER A 189 -7.80 2.31 -10.73
C SER A 189 -8.86 1.42 -11.40
N GLY A 190 -9.97 1.14 -10.68
CA GLY A 190 -11.06 0.29 -11.22
C GLY A 190 -10.88 -1.23 -11.08
N VAL A 191 -9.77 -1.74 -10.52
CA VAL A 191 -9.57 -3.18 -10.27
C VAL A 191 -10.43 -3.73 -9.11
N GLY A 192 -11.07 -2.84 -8.30
CA GLY A 192 -11.96 -3.23 -7.20
C GLY A 192 -11.39 -3.02 -5.80
N LYS A 193 -10.35 -2.20 -5.61
CA LYS A 193 -9.76 -1.94 -4.28
C LYS A 193 -10.77 -1.45 -3.25
N SER A 194 -11.46 -0.35 -3.54
CA SER A 194 -12.49 0.21 -2.64
C SER A 194 -13.64 -0.76 -2.40
N THR A 195 -14.01 -1.57 -3.41
CA THR A 195 -15.03 -2.62 -3.27
C THR A 195 -14.58 -3.70 -2.29
N LEU A 196 -13.31 -4.13 -2.38
CA LEU A 196 -12.73 -5.09 -1.44
C LEU A 196 -12.75 -4.54 -0.01
N ILE A 197 -12.29 -3.31 0.18
CA ILE A 197 -12.23 -2.69 1.51
C ILE A 197 -13.63 -2.55 2.11
N ASN A 198 -14.62 -2.09 1.33
CA ASN A 198 -16.01 -1.98 1.79
C ASN A 198 -16.64 -3.35 2.13
N LYS A 199 -16.27 -4.42 1.40
CA LYS A 199 -16.72 -5.78 1.73
C LYS A 199 -16.05 -6.34 3.00
N LEU A 200 -14.81 -5.97 3.26
CA LEU A 200 -14.08 -6.38 4.47
C LEU A 200 -14.52 -5.59 5.70
N GLN A 201 -14.82 -4.30 5.51
CA GLN A 201 -15.22 -3.37 6.56
C GLN A 201 -16.38 -2.48 6.06
N PRO A 202 -17.63 -2.94 6.10
CA PRO A 202 -18.79 -2.25 5.51
C PRO A 202 -19.01 -0.83 6.05
N ASN A 203 -18.66 -0.59 7.32
CA ASN A 203 -18.86 0.70 7.97
C ASN A 203 -17.97 1.85 7.43
N LEU A 204 -16.95 1.53 6.63
CA LEU A 204 -16.06 2.56 6.09
C LEU A 204 -16.69 3.40 4.97
N ASN A 205 -17.63 2.85 4.23
CA ASN A 205 -18.36 3.51 3.12
C ASN A 205 -17.42 4.27 2.15
N ILE A 206 -16.30 3.65 1.77
CA ILE A 206 -15.35 4.24 0.83
C ILE A 206 -16.04 4.42 -0.52
N LEU A 207 -15.94 5.62 -1.08
CA LEU A 207 -16.54 5.91 -2.39
C LEU A 207 -15.98 4.98 -3.47
N THR A 208 -16.87 4.27 -4.15
CA THR A 208 -16.56 3.48 -5.34
C THR A 208 -17.08 4.23 -6.56
N GLN A 209 -16.28 4.33 -7.61
CA GLN A 209 -16.72 4.95 -8.87
C GLN A 209 -16.71 3.93 -10.00
N PRO A 210 -17.66 4.04 -10.96
CA PRO A 210 -17.66 3.20 -12.15
C PRO A 210 -16.42 3.47 -13.01
N ILE A 211 -16.03 2.48 -13.82
CA ILE A 211 -14.94 2.63 -14.78
C ILE A 211 -15.39 3.59 -15.88
N SER A 212 -14.56 4.58 -16.23
CA SER A 212 -14.84 5.49 -17.35
C SER A 212 -14.87 4.71 -18.66
N VAL A 213 -16.00 4.74 -19.35
CA VAL A 213 -16.19 4.05 -20.63
C VAL A 213 -15.32 4.68 -21.73
N VAL A 214 -15.05 5.99 -21.64
CA VAL A 214 -14.33 6.76 -22.68
C VAL A 214 -12.83 6.43 -22.72
N HIS A 215 -12.21 6.12 -21.58
CA HIS A 215 -10.76 5.88 -21.50
C HIS A 215 -10.38 4.48 -21.05
N ASN A 216 -11.37 3.60 -20.82
CA ASN A 216 -11.16 2.24 -20.24
C ASN A 216 -10.27 2.25 -18.98
N GLN A 217 -10.24 3.36 -18.26
CA GLN A 217 -9.47 3.61 -17.05
C GLN A 217 -10.37 4.15 -15.96
N GLY A 218 -10.27 3.60 -14.77
CA GLY A 218 -11.02 4.07 -13.62
C GLY A 218 -10.58 5.48 -13.19
N GLN A 219 -11.53 6.31 -12.78
CA GLN A 219 -11.24 7.58 -12.13
C GLN A 219 -10.64 7.33 -10.74
N HIS A 220 -9.73 8.21 -10.29
CA HIS A 220 -9.13 8.09 -8.97
C HIS A 220 -10.16 8.47 -7.89
N THR A 221 -10.56 7.49 -7.08
CA THR A 221 -11.41 7.71 -5.90
C THR A 221 -10.61 8.10 -4.67
N THR A 222 -9.42 7.51 -4.51
CA THR A 222 -8.54 7.74 -3.36
C THR A 222 -7.46 8.74 -3.73
N THR A 223 -7.42 9.87 -3.04
CA THR A 223 -6.44 10.95 -3.28
C THR A 223 -5.18 10.77 -2.41
N PHE A 224 -5.34 10.31 -1.17
CA PHE A 224 -4.28 10.10 -0.20
C PHE A 224 -4.33 8.69 0.35
N SER A 225 -3.16 8.11 0.67
CA SER A 225 -3.12 6.83 1.37
C SER A 225 -3.73 6.98 2.76
N GLN A 226 -4.49 5.97 3.20
CA GLN A 226 -5.11 5.93 4.53
C GLN A 226 -5.11 4.52 5.09
N LEU A 227 -4.80 4.39 6.38
CA LEU A 227 -4.84 3.14 7.12
C LEU A 227 -6.19 3.02 7.84
N TYR A 228 -6.82 1.87 7.70
CA TYR A 228 -8.06 1.49 8.36
C TYR A 228 -7.85 0.23 9.18
N ASP A 229 -8.30 0.23 10.42
CA ASP A 229 -8.36 -0.99 11.23
C ASP A 229 -9.50 -1.88 10.77
N LEU A 230 -9.31 -3.19 10.93
CA LEU A 230 -10.32 -4.19 10.62
C LEU A 230 -10.92 -4.74 11.92
N GLU A 231 -12.26 -4.84 12.00
CA GLU A 231 -12.96 -5.36 13.17
C GLU A 231 -12.52 -6.77 13.58
N PHE A 232 -12.12 -7.59 12.59
CA PHE A 232 -11.62 -8.94 12.83
C PHE A 232 -10.10 -9.01 13.09
N GLY A 233 -9.46 -7.86 13.28
CA GLY A 233 -8.03 -7.70 13.57
C GLY A 233 -7.16 -7.49 12.34
N GLY A 234 -6.07 -6.72 12.55
CA GLY A 234 -5.20 -6.22 11.48
C GLY A 234 -5.68 -4.88 10.90
N SER A 235 -4.99 -4.41 9.85
CA SER A 235 -5.32 -3.15 9.19
C SER A 235 -5.08 -3.20 7.69
N ILE A 236 -5.72 -2.28 6.97
CA ILE A 236 -5.55 -2.09 5.54
C ILE A 236 -5.06 -0.68 5.27
N ILE A 237 -4.01 -0.55 4.45
CA ILE A 237 -3.61 0.71 3.85
C ILE A 237 -4.21 0.76 2.44
N ASP A 238 -5.21 1.62 2.27
CA ASP A 238 -5.74 1.96 0.94
C ASP A 238 -4.78 2.93 0.26
N THR A 239 -4.39 2.60 -0.96
CA THR A 239 -3.49 3.45 -1.75
C THR A 239 -4.21 3.99 -2.98
N PRO A 240 -3.90 5.24 -3.41
CA PRO A 240 -4.38 5.74 -4.69
C PRO A 240 -4.05 4.75 -5.81
N GLY A 241 -4.95 4.62 -6.79
CA GLY A 241 -4.71 3.74 -7.94
C GLY A 241 -3.35 4.01 -8.57
N ILE A 242 -2.47 3.00 -8.57
CA ILE A 242 -1.09 3.14 -9.02
C ILE A 242 -1.08 3.03 -10.55
N LYS A 243 -0.90 4.17 -11.23
CA LYS A 243 -0.60 4.22 -12.65
C LYS A 243 0.91 4.25 -12.85
N GLY A 244 1.45 3.36 -13.68
CA GLY A 244 2.87 3.43 -14.07
C GLY A 244 3.84 3.23 -12.89
N PHE A 245 3.76 2.08 -12.22
CA PHE A 245 4.72 1.72 -11.18
C PHE A 245 6.12 1.58 -11.80
N GLY A 246 7.03 2.51 -11.47
CA GLY A 246 8.40 2.51 -11.94
C GLY A 246 9.34 2.01 -10.84
N LEU A 247 10.38 1.30 -11.24
CA LEU A 247 11.49 0.95 -10.35
C LEU A 247 12.26 2.24 -10.02
N VAL A 248 12.31 2.58 -8.75
CA VAL A 248 12.94 3.80 -8.27
C VAL A 248 14.08 3.43 -7.33
N SER A 249 15.23 4.10 -7.48
CA SER A 249 16.40 3.87 -6.64
C SER A 249 16.98 2.44 -6.70
N ILE A 250 16.63 1.67 -7.74
CA ILE A 250 17.20 0.36 -8.02
C ILE A 250 18.17 0.53 -9.19
N GLU A 251 19.44 0.23 -8.94
CA GLU A 251 20.46 0.26 -9.97
C GLU A 251 20.19 -0.83 -11.01
N LYS A 252 20.38 -0.50 -12.30
CA LYS A 252 20.09 -1.39 -13.42
C LYS A 252 20.76 -2.78 -13.26
N ASN A 253 22.00 -2.81 -12.78
CA ASN A 253 22.77 -4.02 -12.58
C ASN A 253 22.25 -4.89 -11.42
N ASN A 254 21.48 -4.31 -10.50
CA ASN A 254 20.92 -5.00 -9.33
C ASN A 254 19.48 -5.47 -9.51
N ILE A 255 18.82 -5.10 -10.62
CA ILE A 255 17.41 -5.45 -10.85
C ILE A 255 17.19 -6.97 -10.80
N GLY A 256 18.11 -7.76 -11.40
CA GLY A 256 18.03 -9.22 -11.40
C GLY A 256 18.02 -9.85 -10.01
N ASN A 257 18.56 -9.16 -8.99
CA ASN A 257 18.61 -9.68 -7.62
C ASN A 257 17.22 -9.67 -6.95
N TYR A 258 16.27 -8.92 -7.49
CA TYR A 258 14.92 -8.77 -6.95
C TYR A 258 13.88 -9.61 -7.69
N PHE A 259 14.30 -10.42 -8.68
CA PHE A 259 13.47 -11.46 -9.27
C PHE A 259 13.72 -12.78 -8.52
N LYS A 260 12.70 -13.34 -7.89
CA LYS A 260 12.81 -14.58 -7.11
C LYS A 260 13.32 -15.74 -7.95
N GLU A 261 12.92 -15.83 -9.21
CA GLU A 261 13.34 -16.84 -10.16
C GLU A 261 14.86 -16.81 -10.46
N PHE A 262 15.48 -15.62 -10.47
CA PHE A 262 16.93 -15.49 -10.67
C PHE A 262 17.71 -15.71 -9.39
N PHE A 263 17.11 -15.43 -8.24
CA PHE A 263 17.77 -15.66 -6.95
C PHE A 263 18.03 -17.16 -6.73
N ASN A 264 17.06 -18.01 -7.07
CA ASN A 264 17.17 -19.45 -6.96
C ASN A 264 18.22 -20.07 -7.91
N LEU A 265 18.52 -19.40 -9.05
CA LEU A 265 19.53 -19.85 -10.01
C LEU A 265 20.97 -19.45 -9.62
N LYS A 266 21.14 -18.43 -8.78
CA LYS A 266 22.48 -18.02 -8.28
C LYS A 266 23.04 -18.93 -7.18
N SER A 267 22.23 -19.83 -6.66
CA SER A 267 22.60 -20.79 -5.60
C SER A 267 23.04 -22.14 -6.18
N ILE A 268 23.09 -22.27 -7.50
CA ILE A 268 23.63 -23.41 -8.25
C ILE A 268 24.96 -23.00 -8.87
#